data_e303cd9e3895445c892c011f8673a23a
#
_entry.id   e303cd9e3895445c892c011f8673a23a
#
_cell.length_a   1.000
_cell.length_b   1.000
_cell.length_c   1.000
_cell.angle_alpha   90.00
_cell.angle_beta   90.00
_cell.angle_gamma   90.00
#
_symmetry.space_group_name_H-M   'P 1'
#
loop_
_entity.id
_entity.type
_entity.pdbx_description
1 polymer ?
#
loop_
_entity_poly.entity_id
_entity_poly.type
_entity_poly.pdbx_seq_one_letter_code
_entity_poly.pdbx_strand_id
1 'polypeptide(L)'
;MNKSFKYLPPDKRKKILLICDDIRVHSGVATVAKEIVMHTCQHFNWVNIAGAIKHPEVGKRLDISKDTAKHSGVDDAQVFLYCVNGYGNTQEIHNIISIERPDAVMLFTDPRYFVHVFNMEDQIRKQCPIAYLNIWDDYPAPRYNQAFYESCDLLMGISKQTVNINKLVLEDCDNERRVFRYIPHGLDHTHYFPINEEHEQ
;
A
#
# COMPACT_ATOMS: atom_id res chain seq x y z
N MET A 1 11.42 -21.97 11.98
CA MET A 1 10.89 -21.34 13.23
C MET A 1 9.68 -20.51 12.85
N ASN A 2 8.48 -21.04 13.05
CA ASN A 2 7.23 -20.27 12.93
C ASN A 2 7.20 -19.26 14.09
N LYS A 3 7.60 -18.02 13.85
CA LYS A 3 7.18 -16.91 14.70
C LYS A 3 5.69 -16.76 14.44
N SER A 4 4.86 -17.28 15.34
CA SER A 4 3.44 -16.96 15.34
C SER A 4 3.34 -15.44 15.43
N PHE A 5 2.93 -14.78 14.34
CA PHE A 5 2.68 -13.36 14.36
C PHE A 5 1.60 -13.12 15.42
N LYS A 6 1.96 -12.35 16.43
CA LYS A 6 1.09 -12.11 17.59
C LYS A 6 -0.10 -11.28 17.11
N TYR A 7 -1.30 -11.87 17.19
CA TYR A 7 -2.55 -11.16 16.99
C TYR A 7 -2.62 -9.94 17.94
N LEU A 8 -2.99 -8.79 17.39
CA LEU A 8 -3.15 -7.55 18.14
C LEU A 8 -4.64 -7.18 18.21
N PRO A 9 -5.16 -6.80 19.39
CA PRO A 9 -6.51 -6.26 19.49
C PRO A 9 -6.61 -4.92 18.71
N PRO A 10 -7.78 -4.56 18.16
CA PRO A 10 -7.95 -3.42 17.28
C PRO A 10 -7.42 -2.08 17.81
N ASP A 11 -7.54 -1.85 19.13
CA ASP A 11 -7.05 -0.65 19.82
C ASP A 11 -5.52 -0.57 19.91
N LYS A 12 -4.82 -1.67 19.66
CA LYS A 12 -3.35 -1.76 19.63
C LYS A 12 -2.76 -1.83 18.23
N ARG A 13 -3.60 -1.98 17.21
CA ARG A 13 -3.16 -1.99 15.82
C ARG A 13 -2.85 -0.59 15.35
N LYS A 14 -1.72 -0.46 14.66
CA LYS A 14 -1.40 0.77 13.94
C LYS A 14 -2.35 0.94 12.75
N LYS A 15 -2.77 2.17 12.50
CA LYS A 15 -3.64 2.51 11.37
C LYS A 15 -2.79 2.90 10.16
N ILE A 16 -2.97 2.22 9.05
CA ILE A 16 -2.28 2.50 7.80
C ILE A 16 -3.27 3.10 6.80
N LEU A 17 -2.93 4.26 6.26
CA LEU A 17 -3.63 4.87 5.13
C LEU A 17 -2.96 4.39 3.84
N LEU A 18 -3.62 3.50 3.11
CA LEU A 18 -3.16 2.96 1.84
C LEU A 18 -3.76 3.76 0.68
N ILE A 19 -2.92 4.39 -0.12
CA ILE A 19 -3.32 5.11 -1.34
C ILE A 19 -2.91 4.26 -2.54
N CYS A 20 -3.88 3.64 -3.18
CA CYS A 20 -3.68 2.76 -4.34
C CYS A 20 -5.00 2.61 -5.10
N ASP A 21 -5.07 1.65 -6.01
CA ASP A 21 -6.32 1.23 -6.64
C ASP A 21 -7.35 0.81 -5.57
N ASP A 22 -8.62 0.98 -5.87
CA ASP A 22 -9.69 0.40 -5.04
C ASP A 22 -9.46 -1.12 -4.92
N ILE A 23 -9.24 -1.62 -3.70
CA ILE A 23 -8.94 -3.03 -3.46
C ILE A 23 -10.04 -4.01 -3.87
N ARG A 24 -11.19 -3.50 -4.33
CA ARG A 24 -12.33 -4.28 -4.83
C ARG A 24 -12.31 -4.47 -6.35
N VAL A 25 -11.50 -3.66 -7.07
CA VAL A 25 -11.47 -3.76 -8.55
C VAL A 25 -10.49 -4.84 -9.03
N HIS A 26 -10.67 -5.25 -10.29
CA HIS A 26 -9.81 -6.25 -10.93
C HIS A 26 -8.62 -5.55 -11.61
N SER A 27 -7.57 -5.30 -10.85
CA SER A 27 -6.27 -4.86 -11.35
C SER A 27 -5.14 -5.59 -10.61
N GLY A 28 -3.94 -5.62 -11.18
CA GLY A 28 -2.78 -6.22 -10.51
C GLY A 28 -2.46 -5.50 -9.19
N VAL A 29 -2.51 -4.16 -9.19
CA VAL A 29 -2.29 -3.33 -7.99
C VAL A 29 -3.36 -3.61 -6.94
N ALA A 30 -4.65 -3.61 -7.33
CA ALA A 30 -5.75 -3.88 -6.41
C ALA A 30 -5.66 -5.28 -5.81
N THR A 31 -5.32 -6.29 -6.60
CA THR A 31 -5.14 -7.67 -6.13
C THR A 31 -4.05 -7.75 -5.06
N VAL A 32 -2.86 -7.23 -5.33
CA VAL A 32 -1.76 -7.24 -4.36
C VAL A 32 -2.10 -6.42 -3.12
N ALA A 33 -2.71 -5.23 -3.28
CA ALA A 33 -3.15 -4.39 -2.17
C ALA A 33 -4.18 -5.12 -1.30
N LYS A 34 -5.16 -5.79 -1.91
CA LYS A 34 -6.15 -6.62 -1.22
C LYS A 34 -5.49 -7.73 -0.41
N GLU A 35 -4.56 -8.48 -1.00
CA GLU A 35 -3.83 -9.54 -0.30
C GLU A 35 -3.04 -9.00 0.90
N ILE A 36 -2.37 -7.85 0.75
CA ILE A 36 -1.69 -7.19 1.87
C ILE A 36 -2.68 -6.88 2.99
N VAL A 37 -3.83 -6.28 2.68
CA VAL A 37 -4.86 -5.94 3.68
C VAL A 37 -5.40 -7.20 4.35
N MET A 38 -5.80 -8.22 3.56
CA MET A 38 -6.42 -9.46 4.07
C MET A 38 -5.48 -10.25 4.98
N HIS A 39 -4.19 -10.31 4.64
CA HIS A 39 -3.21 -11.09 5.41
C HIS A 39 -2.52 -10.31 6.53
N THR A 40 -2.86 -9.02 6.73
CA THR A 40 -2.27 -8.19 7.78
C THR A 40 -3.29 -7.45 8.65
N CYS A 41 -4.59 -7.62 8.41
CA CYS A 41 -5.66 -6.97 9.19
C CYS A 41 -5.69 -7.38 10.67
N GLN A 42 -5.04 -8.49 11.05
CA GLN A 42 -4.82 -8.87 12.46
C GLN A 42 -3.69 -8.06 13.14
N HIS A 43 -2.92 -7.27 12.38
CA HIS A 43 -1.81 -6.45 12.88
C HIS A 43 -2.03 -4.96 12.67
N PHE A 44 -2.82 -4.59 11.65
CA PHE A 44 -3.08 -3.21 11.25
C PHE A 44 -4.57 -2.95 11.07
N ASN A 45 -4.99 -1.73 11.39
CA ASN A 45 -6.25 -1.20 10.93
C ASN A 45 -6.00 -0.48 9.59
N TRP A 46 -6.81 -0.75 8.59
CA TRP A 46 -6.57 -0.26 7.24
C TRP A 46 -7.60 0.78 6.81
N VAL A 47 -7.12 1.82 6.16
CA VAL A 47 -7.94 2.79 5.44
C VAL A 47 -7.42 2.88 4.02
N ASN A 48 -8.21 2.50 3.03
CA ASN A 48 -7.82 2.60 1.62
C ASN A 48 -8.45 3.84 0.99
N ILE A 49 -7.63 4.72 0.40
CA ILE A 49 -8.10 5.68 -0.58
C ILE A 49 -8.23 4.91 -1.88
N ALA A 50 -9.47 4.58 -2.22
CA ALA A 50 -9.86 3.67 -3.27
C ALA A 50 -9.84 4.38 -4.63
N GLY A 51 -8.69 4.31 -5.29
CA GLY A 51 -8.37 5.05 -6.50
C GLY A 51 -8.48 4.25 -7.80
N ALA A 52 -7.82 4.79 -8.84
CA ALA A 52 -7.68 4.27 -10.19
C ALA A 52 -8.94 4.30 -11.07
N ILE A 53 -10.10 4.58 -10.53
CA ILE A 53 -11.38 4.55 -11.27
C ILE A 53 -12.13 5.88 -11.14
N LYS A 54 -13.11 6.09 -12.01
CA LYS A 54 -14.16 7.08 -11.81
C LYS A 54 -15.21 6.45 -10.91
N HIS A 55 -15.15 6.77 -9.61
CA HIS A 55 -15.87 6.01 -8.60
C HIS A 55 -17.37 6.36 -8.58
N PRO A 56 -18.28 5.38 -8.67
CA PRO A 56 -19.74 5.64 -8.62
C PRO A 56 -20.21 6.17 -7.25
N GLU A 57 -19.42 5.89 -6.19
CA GLU A 57 -19.71 6.28 -4.82
C GLU A 57 -18.77 7.37 -4.30
N VAL A 58 -18.23 8.21 -5.22
CA VAL A 58 -17.28 9.28 -4.86
C VAL A 58 -17.77 10.11 -3.67
N GLY A 59 -16.85 10.40 -2.73
CA GLY A 59 -17.14 11.15 -1.50
C GLY A 59 -17.68 10.31 -0.34
N LYS A 60 -17.98 9.02 -0.55
CA LYS A 60 -18.42 8.13 0.54
C LYS A 60 -17.21 7.49 1.25
N ARG A 61 -17.40 7.29 2.56
CA ARG A 61 -16.59 6.41 3.39
C ARG A 61 -17.36 5.11 3.61
N LEU A 62 -16.82 4.00 3.18
CA LEU A 62 -17.44 2.68 3.27
C LEU A 62 -16.72 1.84 4.32
N ASP A 63 -17.50 1.13 5.12
CA ASP A 63 -16.97 0.13 6.06
C ASP A 63 -17.08 -1.26 5.41
N ILE A 64 -15.94 -1.87 5.13
CA ILE A 64 -15.83 -3.23 4.58
C ILE A 64 -15.28 -4.24 5.58
N SER A 65 -15.26 -3.89 6.87
CA SER A 65 -14.69 -4.73 7.93
C SER A 65 -15.34 -6.11 7.98
N LYS A 66 -16.67 -6.19 7.82
CA LYS A 66 -17.40 -7.48 7.81
C LYS A 66 -17.00 -8.38 6.63
N ASP A 67 -16.85 -7.81 5.45
CA ASP A 67 -16.42 -8.56 4.27
C ASP A 67 -14.96 -9.01 4.43
N THR A 68 -14.11 -8.14 4.97
CA THR A 68 -12.72 -8.48 5.30
C THR A 68 -12.67 -9.61 6.33
N ALA A 69 -13.43 -9.54 7.41
CA ALA A 69 -13.49 -10.59 8.44
C ALA A 69 -13.87 -11.95 7.85
N LYS A 70 -14.88 -11.97 6.98
CA LYS A 70 -15.33 -13.20 6.29
C LYS A 70 -14.24 -13.84 5.44
N HIS A 71 -13.42 -13.03 4.76
CA HIS A 71 -12.38 -13.54 3.85
C HIS A 71 -11.06 -13.85 4.57
N SER A 72 -10.68 -13.04 5.55
CA SER A 72 -9.42 -13.18 6.29
C SER A 72 -9.50 -14.12 7.50
N GLY A 73 -10.72 -14.40 8.01
CA GLY A 73 -10.92 -15.12 9.28
C GLY A 73 -10.58 -14.29 10.53
N VAL A 74 -10.44 -12.97 10.39
CA VAL A 74 -10.15 -12.04 11.49
C VAL A 74 -11.43 -11.28 11.84
N ASP A 75 -12.17 -11.76 12.84
CA ASP A 75 -13.53 -11.30 13.18
C ASP A 75 -13.61 -9.81 13.55
N ASP A 76 -12.54 -9.25 14.08
CA ASP A 76 -12.43 -7.86 14.51
C ASP A 76 -11.60 -6.99 13.56
N ALA A 77 -11.46 -7.40 12.28
CA ALA A 77 -10.81 -6.61 11.26
C ALA A 77 -11.45 -5.23 11.14
N GLN A 78 -10.64 -4.18 10.98
CA GLN A 78 -11.09 -2.82 10.73
C GLN A 78 -10.52 -2.34 9.41
N VAL A 79 -11.37 -2.25 8.40
CA VAL A 79 -11.02 -1.83 7.05
C VAL A 79 -12.06 -0.89 6.49
N PHE A 80 -11.61 0.30 6.08
CA PHE A 80 -12.46 1.36 5.54
C PHE A 80 -11.96 1.80 4.16
N LEU A 81 -12.88 2.24 3.32
CA LEU A 81 -12.58 2.78 1.99
C LEU A 81 -13.09 4.22 1.89
N TYR A 82 -12.25 5.10 1.34
CA TYR A 82 -12.68 6.41 0.86
C TYR A 82 -12.75 6.39 -0.66
N CYS A 83 -13.96 6.54 -1.18
CA CYS A 83 -14.23 6.49 -2.62
C CYS A 83 -13.87 7.82 -3.27
N VAL A 84 -12.82 7.84 -4.08
CA VAL A 84 -12.33 9.04 -4.77
C VAL A 84 -12.25 8.82 -6.28
N ASN A 85 -12.20 9.90 -7.06
CA ASN A 85 -11.88 9.80 -8.49
C ASN A 85 -10.36 9.82 -8.67
N GLY A 86 -9.85 8.97 -9.58
CA GLY A 86 -8.41 8.81 -9.76
C GLY A 86 -7.76 8.37 -8.45
N TYR A 87 -6.84 9.16 -7.90
CA TYR A 87 -6.22 8.91 -6.58
C TYR A 87 -6.51 10.06 -5.59
N GLY A 88 -7.62 10.76 -5.80
CA GLY A 88 -8.00 11.92 -5.03
C GLY A 88 -7.22 13.19 -5.40
N ASN A 89 -7.43 14.24 -4.64
CA ASN A 89 -6.71 15.49 -4.75
C ASN A 89 -6.13 15.92 -3.39
N THR A 90 -5.29 16.95 -3.39
CA THR A 90 -4.61 17.45 -2.17
C THR A 90 -5.57 17.70 -1.02
N GLN A 91 -6.72 18.35 -1.27
CA GLN A 91 -7.69 18.68 -0.22
C GLN A 91 -8.39 17.43 0.35
N GLU A 92 -8.76 16.48 -0.51
CA GLU A 92 -9.37 15.21 -0.10
C GLU A 92 -8.38 14.41 0.77
N ILE A 93 -7.12 14.26 0.32
CA ILE A 93 -6.08 13.54 1.06
C ILE A 93 -5.84 14.20 2.43
N HIS A 94 -5.68 15.52 2.45
CA HIS A 94 -5.49 16.29 3.70
C HIS A 94 -6.65 16.08 4.68
N ASN A 95 -7.89 16.14 4.20
CA ASN A 95 -9.07 15.93 5.03
C ASN A 95 -9.13 14.50 5.60
N ILE A 96 -8.83 13.49 4.76
CA ILE A 96 -8.83 12.08 5.18
C ILE A 96 -7.75 11.85 6.24
N ILE A 97 -6.54 12.35 6.04
CA ILE A 97 -5.44 12.24 7.02
C ILE A 97 -5.85 12.90 8.35
N SER A 98 -6.47 14.08 8.31
CA SER A 98 -6.92 14.80 9.49
C SER A 98 -8.00 14.06 10.28
N ILE A 99 -8.92 13.38 9.59
CA ILE A 99 -10.01 12.58 10.19
C ILE A 99 -9.47 11.27 10.74
N GLU A 100 -8.74 10.52 9.91
CA GLU A 100 -8.33 9.15 10.22
C GLU A 100 -7.10 9.09 11.12
N ARG A 101 -6.24 10.12 11.11
CA ARG A 101 -4.99 10.23 11.88
C ARG A 101 -4.17 8.94 11.79
N PRO A 102 -3.73 8.55 10.57
CA PRO A 102 -2.99 7.30 10.39
C PRO A 102 -1.63 7.35 11.08
N ASP A 103 -1.11 6.18 11.45
CA ASP A 103 0.25 6.00 11.95
C ASP A 103 1.28 5.93 10.82
N ALA A 104 0.85 5.64 9.58
CA ALA A 104 1.66 5.72 8.37
C ALA A 104 0.78 5.91 7.14
N VAL A 105 1.33 6.58 6.12
CA VAL A 105 0.77 6.60 4.76
C VAL A 105 1.57 5.62 3.92
N MET A 106 0.89 4.74 3.20
CA MET A 106 1.50 3.79 2.27
C MET A 106 0.97 4.05 0.87
N LEU A 107 1.88 4.24 -0.09
CA LEU A 107 1.58 4.44 -1.50
C LEU A 107 1.91 3.17 -2.28
N PHE A 108 1.06 2.80 -3.22
CA PHE A 108 1.27 1.65 -4.07
C PHE A 108 0.67 1.86 -5.46
N THR A 109 1.44 1.97 -6.46
CA THR A 109 1.34 2.02 -7.92
C THR A 109 2.42 2.97 -8.49
N ASP A 110 2.29 3.45 -9.72
CA ASP A 110 3.24 4.39 -10.34
C ASP A 110 3.29 5.72 -9.56
N PRO A 111 4.48 6.17 -9.12
CA PRO A 111 4.60 7.35 -8.27
C PRO A 111 4.10 8.65 -8.93
N ARG A 112 4.06 8.69 -10.27
CA ARG A 112 3.57 9.84 -11.04
C ARG A 112 2.10 10.15 -10.79
N TYR A 113 1.31 9.18 -10.33
CA TYR A 113 -0.08 9.42 -9.92
C TYR A 113 -0.20 10.12 -8.57
N PHE A 114 0.87 10.15 -7.76
CA PHE A 114 0.87 10.69 -6.41
C PHE A 114 1.57 12.03 -6.25
N VAL A 115 1.80 12.78 -7.35
CA VAL A 115 2.46 14.11 -7.31
C VAL A 115 1.81 15.03 -6.27
N HIS A 116 0.49 15.03 -6.17
CA HIS A 116 -0.25 15.83 -5.21
C HIS A 116 -0.03 15.40 -3.76
N VAL A 117 0.27 14.11 -3.51
CA VAL A 117 0.62 13.58 -2.17
C VAL A 117 2.06 13.96 -1.83
N PHE A 118 3.00 13.78 -2.76
CA PHE A 118 4.40 14.14 -2.55
C PHE A 118 4.59 15.64 -2.34
N ASN A 119 3.83 16.49 -3.04
CA ASN A 119 3.86 17.94 -2.85
C ASN A 119 3.39 18.41 -1.45
N MET A 120 2.75 17.55 -0.68
CA MET A 120 2.36 17.81 0.71
C MET A 120 3.14 16.96 1.73
N GLU A 121 4.26 16.36 1.34
CA GLU A 121 5.05 15.47 2.19
C GLU A 121 5.40 16.09 3.55
N ASP A 122 5.82 17.36 3.58
CA ASP A 122 6.15 18.06 4.83
C ASP A 122 4.98 18.13 5.82
N GLN A 123 3.75 18.24 5.31
CA GLN A 123 2.55 18.25 6.13
C GLN A 123 2.22 16.86 6.65
N ILE A 124 2.31 15.83 5.78
CA ILE A 124 2.08 14.43 6.13
C ILE A 124 3.09 13.98 7.19
N ARG A 125 4.38 14.29 6.98
CA ARG A 125 5.48 13.84 7.84
C ARG A 125 5.49 14.47 9.21
N LYS A 126 4.76 15.58 9.43
CA LYS A 126 4.49 16.12 10.78
C LYS A 126 3.59 15.17 11.60
N GLN A 127 2.86 14.27 10.96
CA GLN A 127 1.94 13.33 11.62
C GLN A 127 2.45 11.89 11.57
N CYS A 128 2.93 11.44 10.42
CA CYS A 128 3.32 10.05 10.22
C CYS A 128 4.31 9.89 9.06
N PRO A 129 5.09 8.79 9.03
CA PRO A 129 5.99 8.47 7.93
C PRO A 129 5.24 8.11 6.65
N ILE A 130 5.96 8.26 5.52
CA ILE A 130 5.50 7.87 4.19
C ILE A 130 6.27 6.62 3.76
N ALA A 131 5.53 5.57 3.40
CA ALA A 131 6.04 4.35 2.81
C ALA A 131 5.60 4.23 1.36
N TYR A 132 6.45 3.71 0.50
CA TYR A 132 6.12 3.45 -0.89
C TYR A 132 6.50 2.02 -1.29
N LEU A 133 5.52 1.26 -1.78
CA LEU A 133 5.74 -0.05 -2.39
C LEU A 133 5.95 0.16 -3.89
N ASN A 134 7.22 0.06 -4.32
CA ASN A 134 7.65 0.29 -5.68
C ASN A 134 7.60 -1.01 -6.49
N ILE A 135 7.03 -0.91 -7.69
CA ILE A 135 6.90 -2.02 -8.66
C ILE A 135 7.80 -1.83 -9.89
N TRP A 136 8.67 -0.82 -9.90
CA TRP A 136 9.54 -0.55 -11.04
C TRP A 136 10.53 -1.69 -11.28
N ASP A 137 10.57 -2.19 -12.51
CA ASP A 137 11.31 -3.40 -12.88
C ASP A 137 12.24 -3.22 -14.10
N ASP A 138 12.41 -1.98 -14.59
CA ASP A 138 13.15 -1.71 -15.82
C ASP A 138 14.38 -0.81 -15.61
N TYR A 139 15.35 -0.93 -16.49
CA TYR A 139 16.54 -0.08 -16.62
C TYR A 139 16.48 0.74 -17.90
N PRO A 140 17.12 1.93 -17.94
CA PRO A 140 17.93 2.56 -16.87
C PRO A 140 17.11 2.99 -15.66
N ALA A 141 17.77 3.10 -14.49
CA ALA A 141 17.12 3.55 -13.26
C ALA A 141 16.39 4.90 -13.48
N PRO A 142 15.11 5.02 -13.06
CA PRO A 142 14.26 6.16 -13.38
C PRO A 142 14.61 7.38 -12.53
N ARG A 143 15.73 8.04 -12.80
CA ARG A 143 16.19 9.22 -12.02
C ARG A 143 15.19 10.35 -11.99
N TYR A 144 14.27 10.42 -12.95
CA TYR A 144 13.15 11.37 -12.94
C TYR A 144 12.13 11.11 -11.83
N ASN A 145 12.18 9.95 -11.17
CA ASN A 145 11.36 9.63 -9.99
C ASN A 145 12.07 10.00 -8.67
N GLN A 146 13.28 10.57 -8.72
CA GLN A 146 14.10 10.86 -7.54
C GLN A 146 13.32 11.63 -6.47
N ALA A 147 12.68 12.74 -6.84
CA ALA A 147 11.92 13.57 -5.90
C ALA A 147 10.80 12.79 -5.17
N PHE A 148 10.16 11.83 -5.86
CA PHE A 148 9.13 10.98 -5.25
C PHE A 148 9.73 10.03 -4.22
N TYR A 149 10.89 9.43 -4.53
CA TYR A 149 11.56 8.50 -3.62
C TYR A 149 12.19 9.24 -2.44
N GLU A 150 12.67 10.46 -2.63
CA GLU A 150 13.18 11.33 -1.56
C GLU A 150 12.11 11.68 -0.53
N SER A 151 10.86 11.80 -0.95
CA SER A 151 9.72 12.07 -0.07
C SER A 151 9.36 10.90 0.86
N CYS A 152 9.92 9.70 0.64
CA CYS A 152 9.57 8.50 1.39
C CYS A 152 10.57 8.18 2.51
N ASP A 153 10.07 7.69 3.64
CA ASP A 153 10.86 7.19 4.77
C ASP A 153 11.15 5.68 4.62
N LEU A 154 10.23 4.94 3.99
CA LEU A 154 10.36 3.52 3.70
C LEU A 154 10.11 3.27 2.20
N LEU A 155 11.13 2.76 1.51
CA LEU A 155 11.04 2.29 0.14
C LEU A 155 11.08 0.77 0.10
N MET A 156 9.96 0.18 -0.28
CA MET A 156 9.80 -1.26 -0.44
C MET A 156 9.86 -1.60 -1.93
N GLY A 157 10.65 -2.60 -2.29
CA GLY A 157 10.72 -3.11 -3.66
C GLY A 157 10.17 -4.52 -3.74
N ILE A 158 9.34 -4.80 -4.74
CA ILE A 158 8.77 -6.14 -4.99
C ILE A 158 9.81 -7.17 -5.41
N SER A 159 10.96 -6.71 -5.89
CA SER A 159 12.10 -7.55 -6.26
C SER A 159 13.41 -6.98 -5.71
N LYS A 160 14.46 -7.81 -5.69
CA LYS A 160 15.81 -7.33 -5.35
C LYS A 160 16.30 -6.30 -6.37
N GLN A 161 15.90 -6.44 -7.65
CA GLN A 161 16.16 -5.48 -8.70
C GLN A 161 15.51 -4.13 -8.39
N THR A 162 14.22 -4.11 -8.01
CA THR A 162 13.51 -2.89 -7.63
C THR A 162 14.18 -2.20 -6.44
N VAL A 163 14.62 -2.95 -5.42
CA VAL A 163 15.36 -2.38 -4.29
C VAL A 163 16.68 -1.75 -4.75
N ASN A 164 17.39 -2.41 -5.68
CA ASN A 164 18.61 -1.85 -6.24
C ASN A 164 18.35 -0.58 -7.06
N ILE A 165 17.30 -0.57 -7.86
CA ILE A 165 16.86 0.61 -8.61
C ILE A 165 16.55 1.78 -7.67
N ASN A 166 15.82 1.54 -6.57
CA ASN A 166 15.55 2.57 -5.57
C ASN A 166 16.84 3.20 -5.02
N LYS A 167 17.84 2.35 -4.72
CA LYS A 167 19.14 2.82 -4.24
C LYS A 167 19.93 3.58 -5.29
N LEU A 168 19.91 3.14 -6.56
CA LEU A 168 20.58 3.84 -7.67
C LEU A 168 19.96 5.20 -7.95
N VAL A 169 18.62 5.32 -7.86
CA VAL A 169 17.93 6.60 -8.03
C VAL A 169 18.33 7.59 -6.95
N LEU A 170 18.64 7.12 -5.75
CA LEU A 170 18.95 7.93 -4.58
C LEU A 170 20.43 7.88 -4.18
N GLU A 171 21.35 7.42 -5.05
CA GLU A 171 22.76 7.23 -4.69
C GLU A 171 23.46 8.51 -4.25
N ASP A 172 23.06 9.66 -4.83
CA ASP A 172 23.61 10.98 -4.54
C ASP A 172 22.84 11.74 -3.44
N CYS A 173 21.85 11.08 -2.79
CA CYS A 173 20.98 11.70 -1.80
C CYS A 173 21.39 11.31 -0.37
N ASP A 174 21.03 12.15 0.61
CA ASP A 174 21.08 11.75 2.01
C ASP A 174 20.02 10.66 2.29
N ASN A 175 20.49 9.48 2.64
CA ASN A 175 19.67 8.30 2.90
C ASN A 175 19.68 7.86 4.38
N GLU A 176 20.26 8.62 5.31
CA GLU A 176 20.40 8.22 6.72
C GLU A 176 19.05 7.87 7.36
N ARG A 177 18.01 8.61 7.02
CA ARG A 177 16.66 8.38 7.54
C ARG A 177 15.85 7.32 6.80
N ARG A 178 16.30 6.89 5.59
CA ARG A 178 15.51 6.00 4.73
C ARG A 178 15.77 4.53 5.00
N VAL A 179 14.68 3.78 4.93
CA VAL A 179 14.73 2.34 5.06
C VAL A 179 14.40 1.70 3.72
N PHE A 180 15.28 0.86 3.21
CA PHE A 180 15.04 0.05 2.01
C PHE A 180 14.70 -1.38 2.42
N ARG A 181 13.62 -1.94 1.85
CA ARG A 181 13.19 -3.32 2.15
C ARG A 181 12.79 -4.04 0.87
N TYR A 182 13.14 -5.31 0.82
CA TYR A 182 12.64 -6.25 -0.18
C TYR A 182 11.36 -6.89 0.37
N ILE A 183 10.25 -6.68 -0.32
CA ILE A 183 8.93 -7.22 0.02
C ILE A 183 8.37 -7.87 -1.25
N PRO A 184 8.65 -9.16 -1.51
CA PRO A 184 8.12 -9.84 -2.68
C PRO A 184 6.60 -9.99 -2.60
N HIS A 185 5.96 -10.09 -3.76
CA HIS A 185 4.57 -10.53 -3.82
C HIS A 185 4.46 -11.97 -3.29
N GLY A 186 3.42 -12.22 -2.49
CA GLY A 186 3.03 -13.56 -2.12
C GLY A 186 2.26 -14.23 -3.27
N LEU A 187 2.18 -15.55 -3.22
CA LEU A 187 1.31 -16.36 -4.08
C LEU A 187 0.32 -17.10 -3.21
N ASP A 188 -0.94 -17.06 -3.59
CA ASP A 188 -1.96 -17.90 -3.00
C ASP A 188 -1.86 -19.31 -3.58
N HIS A 189 -1.35 -20.24 -2.79
CA HIS A 189 -1.17 -21.63 -3.19
C HIS A 189 -2.49 -22.38 -3.44
N THR A 190 -3.64 -21.83 -3.05
CA THR A 190 -4.94 -22.42 -3.37
C THR A 190 -5.35 -22.15 -4.82
N HIS A 191 -4.81 -21.08 -5.42
CA HIS A 191 -5.06 -20.68 -6.80
C HIS A 191 -3.87 -20.92 -7.73
N TYR A 192 -2.65 -20.90 -7.20
CA TYR A 192 -1.40 -21.04 -7.96
C TYR A 192 -0.62 -22.24 -7.44
N PHE A 193 -0.72 -23.35 -8.13
CA PHE A 193 -0.05 -24.60 -7.80
C PHE A 193 0.64 -25.18 -9.05
N PRO A 194 1.68 -26.01 -8.90
CA PRO A 194 2.30 -26.69 -10.03
C PRO A 194 1.27 -27.59 -10.75
N ILE A 195 1.20 -27.48 -12.06
CA ILE A 195 0.38 -28.39 -12.87
C ILE A 195 1.10 -29.76 -12.87
N ASN A 196 0.47 -30.76 -12.30
CA ASN A 196 0.90 -32.14 -12.36
C ASN A 196 0.09 -32.88 -13.46
N GLU A 197 0.59 -34.01 -13.96
CA GLU A 197 -0.07 -34.80 -15.01
C GLU A 197 -1.54 -35.18 -14.70
N GLU A 198 -1.93 -35.21 -13.42
CA GLU A 198 -3.31 -35.42 -12.96
C GLU A 198 -4.28 -34.26 -13.24
N HIS A 199 -3.79 -33.10 -13.62
CA HIS A 199 -4.58 -31.86 -13.89
C HIS A 199 -4.72 -31.58 -15.38
N GLU A 200 -4.20 -32.45 -16.27
CA GLU A 200 -4.29 -32.29 -17.72
C GLU A 200 -5.56 -32.98 -18.33
N GLN A 201 -6.58 -33.33 -17.50
CA GLN A 201 -7.82 -33.95 -17.98
C GLN A 201 -9.00 -32.99 -18.00
#